data_86a1ad29be8d3771489f6ef109a9b7a1
#
_entry.id   86a1ad29be8d3771489f6ef109a9b7a1
#
_cell.length_a   1.000
_cell.length_b   1.000
_cell.length_c   1.000
_cell.angle_alpha   90.00
_cell.angle_beta   90.00
_cell.angle_gamma   90.00
#
_symmetry.space_group_name_H-M   'P 1'
#
loop_
_entity.id
_entity.type
_entity.pdbx_description
1 polymer ?
#
loop_
_entity_poly.entity_id
_entity_poly.type
_entity_poly.pdbx_seq_one_letter_code
_entity_poly.pdbx_strand_id
1 'polypeptide(L)'
;MNRRTFIGTSIAATLAASRPSWAADTAHHIERIGVQLYTVRDAMKTDFEGTIAKVAATGYQEVEFAGYFDHSPKDVRAILDKNGLASPSCHVGYDVVERKWPETLEAAKIVGHSYIVCPWIDEKQRVEPGGWKRAVDLFNKAGEASKKAGIQFAYHNHSFEFDPAASLGGKLPYDFFLAELDPKFVAMELDLCWISVAGKDPLAYFEKYPGRFPLVHVKDWIKDASTPSSYQGAMGQSVKFGGRMADVGQGSVDWKGIFAQSGKAGIQHYFVENDEPKSAFDDIKISYNYLQTLRF
;
A
#
# COMPACT_ATOMS: atom_id res chain seq x y z
N MET A 1 92.65 -12.99 10.63
CA MET A 1 91.82 -11.79 10.73
C MET A 1 90.40 -12.18 10.36
N ASN A 2 89.57 -12.48 11.36
CA ASN A 2 88.17 -12.90 11.11
C ASN A 2 87.23 -11.84 11.69
N ARG A 3 86.47 -11.18 10.81
CA ARG A 3 85.37 -10.27 11.18
C ARG A 3 84.08 -11.07 11.31
N ARG A 4 83.54 -11.17 12.52
CA ARG A 4 82.24 -11.72 12.79
C ARG A 4 81.22 -10.56 12.66
N THR A 5 80.27 -10.74 11.71
CA THR A 5 79.13 -9.84 11.51
C THR A 5 78.01 -10.30 12.44
N PHE A 6 77.60 -9.41 13.33
CA PHE A 6 76.40 -9.64 14.21
C PHE A 6 75.14 -9.21 13.44
N ILE A 7 74.23 -10.13 13.19
CA ILE A 7 72.91 -9.83 12.61
C ILE A 7 71.94 -9.65 13.79
N GLY A 8 71.53 -8.43 14.02
CA GLY A 8 70.49 -8.10 14.99
C GLY A 8 69.13 -8.26 14.36
N THR A 9 68.32 -9.18 14.89
CA THR A 9 66.96 -9.41 14.47
C THR A 9 66.03 -8.48 15.27
N SER A 10 65.51 -7.44 14.62
CA SER A 10 64.50 -6.56 15.20
C SER A 10 63.11 -7.19 15.00
N ILE A 11 62.45 -7.61 16.07
CA ILE A 11 61.06 -8.05 16.07
C ILE A 11 60.20 -6.79 16.19
N ALA A 12 59.57 -6.41 15.07
CA ALA A 12 58.52 -5.38 15.07
C ALA A 12 57.19 -6.01 15.53
N ALA A 13 56.79 -5.70 16.75
CA ALA A 13 55.47 -6.06 17.24
C ALA A 13 54.42 -5.11 16.62
N THR A 14 53.65 -5.60 15.64
CA THR A 14 52.47 -4.92 15.09
C THR A 14 51.31 -5.05 16.09
N LEU A 15 51.06 -3.98 16.85
CA LEU A 15 49.82 -3.81 17.59
C LEU A 15 48.66 -3.62 16.58
N ALA A 16 47.92 -4.70 16.30
CA ALA A 16 46.66 -4.62 15.61
C ALA A 16 45.64 -3.95 16.55
N ALA A 17 45.40 -2.66 16.37
CA ALA A 17 44.30 -1.97 17.02
C ALA A 17 42.99 -2.52 16.43
N SER A 18 42.32 -3.39 17.17
CA SER A 18 40.95 -3.78 16.91
C SER A 18 40.07 -2.54 17.04
N ARG A 19 39.70 -1.95 15.92
CA ARG A 19 38.62 -0.96 15.88
C ARG A 19 37.34 -1.67 16.29
N PRO A 20 36.60 -1.20 17.30
CA PRO A 20 35.26 -1.69 17.53
C PRO A 20 34.47 -1.32 16.29
N SER A 21 33.96 -2.32 15.57
CA SER A 21 32.94 -2.12 14.55
C SER A 21 31.67 -1.69 15.29
N TRP A 22 31.46 -0.41 15.41
CA TRP A 22 30.13 0.13 15.63
C TRP A 22 29.38 -0.19 14.33
N ALA A 23 28.73 -1.33 14.28
CA ALA A 23 27.65 -1.53 13.35
C ALA A 23 26.66 -0.41 13.72
N ALA A 24 26.62 0.63 12.90
CA ALA A 24 25.53 1.57 12.98
C ALA A 24 24.27 0.71 12.79
N ASP A 25 23.47 0.64 13.85
CA ASP A 25 22.15 0.06 13.80
C ASP A 25 21.37 0.98 12.85
N THR A 26 21.43 0.68 11.55
CA THR A 26 20.71 1.43 10.52
C THR A 26 19.27 0.99 10.59
N ALA A 27 18.57 1.43 11.64
CA ALA A 27 17.16 1.23 11.77
C ALA A 27 16.47 1.84 10.53
N HIS A 28 15.81 1.00 9.75
CA HIS A 28 15.09 1.42 8.57
C HIS A 28 13.89 2.29 8.96
N HIS A 29 13.47 3.16 8.06
CA HIS A 29 12.26 3.98 8.20
C HIS A 29 11.59 4.13 6.83
N ILE A 30 10.35 4.56 6.83
CA ILE A 30 9.64 4.87 5.58
C ILE A 30 10.14 6.21 5.06
N GLU A 31 10.76 6.22 3.89
CA GLU A 31 11.29 7.45 3.27
C GLU A 31 10.18 8.37 2.77
N ARG A 32 9.13 7.81 2.19
CA ARG A 32 7.98 8.55 1.65
C ARG A 32 6.69 7.99 2.21
N ILE A 33 5.97 8.81 2.94
CA ILE A 33 4.68 8.47 3.51
C ILE A 33 3.62 9.07 2.60
N GLY A 34 2.75 8.21 2.08
CA GLY A 34 1.60 8.55 1.28
C GLY A 34 0.30 8.51 2.07
N VAL A 35 -0.77 9.07 1.49
CA VAL A 35 -2.13 8.97 2.03
C VAL A 35 -3.12 8.68 0.91
N GLN A 36 -4.05 7.73 1.18
CA GLN A 36 -5.22 7.52 0.33
C GLN A 36 -6.25 8.62 0.61
N LEU A 37 -6.58 9.40 -0.42
CA LEU A 37 -7.45 10.58 -0.31
C LEU A 37 -8.91 10.25 0.01
N TYR A 38 -9.29 8.96 -0.02
CA TYR A 38 -10.59 8.51 0.47
C TYR A 38 -10.82 8.90 1.93
N THR A 39 -9.77 8.95 2.74
CA THR A 39 -9.84 9.40 4.14
C THR A 39 -10.38 10.83 4.25
N VAL A 40 -10.00 11.70 3.34
CA VAL A 40 -10.40 13.12 3.31
C VAL A 40 -11.48 13.43 2.26
N ARG A 41 -12.20 12.39 1.78
CA ARG A 41 -13.17 12.45 0.67
C ARG A 41 -14.24 13.52 0.81
N ASP A 42 -14.72 13.79 2.02
CA ASP A 42 -15.77 14.78 2.22
C ASP A 42 -15.22 16.22 2.12
N ALA A 43 -13.99 16.44 2.56
CA ALA A 43 -13.28 17.70 2.34
C ALA A 43 -12.93 17.88 0.85
N MET A 44 -12.52 16.81 0.15
CA MET A 44 -12.26 16.83 -1.30
C MET A 44 -13.47 17.26 -2.13
N LYS A 45 -14.68 16.85 -1.75
CA LYS A 45 -15.93 17.24 -2.41
C LYS A 45 -16.22 18.74 -2.26
N THR A 46 -15.78 19.32 -1.15
CA THR A 46 -16.10 20.72 -0.80
C THR A 46 -15.01 21.70 -1.27
N ASP A 47 -13.75 21.33 -1.07
CA ASP A 47 -12.58 22.14 -1.37
C ASP A 47 -11.41 21.26 -1.78
N PHE A 48 -11.39 20.85 -3.04
CA PHE A 48 -10.39 19.93 -3.59
C PHE A 48 -8.97 20.48 -3.44
N GLU A 49 -8.72 21.71 -3.92
CA GLU A 49 -7.38 22.31 -3.91
C GLU A 49 -6.89 22.59 -2.49
N GLY A 50 -7.74 23.15 -1.62
CA GLY A 50 -7.39 23.40 -0.23
C GLY A 50 -7.17 22.12 0.57
N THR A 51 -7.88 21.02 0.23
CA THR A 51 -7.65 19.72 0.86
C THR A 51 -6.29 19.14 0.48
N ILE A 52 -5.91 19.17 -0.80
CA ILE A 52 -4.59 18.74 -1.27
C ILE A 52 -3.48 19.56 -0.60
N ALA A 53 -3.66 20.89 -0.48
CA ALA A 53 -2.71 21.75 0.20
C ALA A 53 -2.55 21.41 1.70
N LYS A 54 -3.65 21.09 2.40
CA LYS A 54 -3.61 20.68 3.81
C LYS A 54 -2.92 19.32 3.99
N VAL A 55 -3.15 18.37 3.07
CA VAL A 55 -2.46 17.07 3.05
C VAL A 55 -0.95 17.29 2.90
N ALA A 56 -0.52 18.11 1.95
CA ALA A 56 0.89 18.47 1.79
C ALA A 56 1.47 19.16 3.03
N ALA A 57 0.74 20.08 3.65
CA ALA A 57 1.15 20.79 4.85
C ALA A 57 1.27 19.89 6.09
N THR A 58 0.59 18.72 6.10
CA THR A 58 0.76 17.69 7.14
C THR A 58 2.13 17.02 7.04
N GLY A 59 2.75 16.99 5.84
CA GLY A 59 4.05 16.41 5.58
C GLY A 59 4.04 15.21 4.62
N TYR A 60 2.89 14.77 4.15
CA TYR A 60 2.78 13.71 3.16
C TYR A 60 3.50 14.08 1.87
N GLN A 61 4.19 13.12 1.27
CA GLN A 61 4.92 13.28 0.01
C GLN A 61 4.21 12.63 -1.17
N GLU A 62 3.36 11.66 -0.88
CA GLU A 62 2.60 10.93 -1.89
C GLU A 62 1.10 10.95 -1.56
N VAL A 63 0.28 10.92 -2.60
CA VAL A 63 -1.16 10.73 -2.47
C VAL A 63 -1.64 9.64 -3.42
N GLU A 64 -2.65 8.92 -3.00
CA GLU A 64 -3.40 8.02 -3.86
C GLU A 64 -4.82 8.55 -4.02
N PHE A 65 -5.28 8.66 -5.27
CA PHE A 65 -6.62 9.18 -5.54
C PHE A 65 -7.70 8.08 -5.46
N ALA A 66 -8.87 8.43 -4.92
CA ALA A 66 -10.11 7.67 -5.01
C ALA A 66 -11.13 8.40 -5.92
N GLY A 67 -10.65 8.86 -7.09
CA GLY A 67 -11.40 9.70 -8.02
C GLY A 67 -10.94 11.15 -8.02
N TYR A 68 -11.23 11.88 -9.10
CA TYR A 68 -10.76 13.26 -9.32
C TYR A 68 -11.82 14.33 -9.01
N PHE A 69 -12.99 13.95 -8.49
CA PHE A 69 -14.03 14.89 -8.05
C PHE A 69 -14.37 15.94 -9.12
N ASP A 70 -14.62 15.48 -10.36
CA ASP A 70 -14.94 16.29 -11.55
C ASP A 70 -13.81 17.23 -12.04
N HIS A 71 -12.61 17.16 -11.46
CA HIS A 71 -11.44 17.86 -11.98
C HIS A 71 -10.83 17.15 -13.19
N SER A 72 -10.34 17.92 -14.16
CA SER A 72 -9.63 17.32 -15.28
C SER A 72 -8.26 16.75 -14.83
N PRO A 73 -7.72 15.71 -15.51
CA PRO A 73 -6.39 15.21 -15.19
C PRO A 73 -5.28 16.26 -15.25
N LYS A 74 -5.41 17.27 -16.11
CA LYS A 74 -4.46 18.39 -16.20
C LYS A 74 -4.53 19.30 -14.97
N ASP A 75 -5.75 19.60 -14.50
CA ASP A 75 -5.93 20.42 -13.29
C ASP A 75 -5.39 19.67 -12.07
N VAL A 76 -5.69 18.36 -11.96
CA VAL A 76 -5.15 17.50 -10.90
C VAL A 76 -3.62 17.55 -10.90
N ARG A 77 -2.98 17.37 -12.05
CA ARG A 77 -1.51 17.44 -12.15
C ARG A 77 -0.98 18.81 -11.72
N ALA A 78 -1.58 19.90 -12.18
CA ALA A 78 -1.16 21.25 -11.82
C ALA A 78 -1.28 21.53 -10.30
N ILE A 79 -2.35 21.03 -9.66
CA ILE A 79 -2.56 21.16 -8.22
C ILE A 79 -1.51 20.32 -7.43
N LEU A 80 -1.19 19.13 -7.89
CA LEU A 80 -0.14 18.30 -7.29
C LEU A 80 1.23 18.98 -7.40
N ASP A 81 1.57 19.51 -8.58
CA ASP A 81 2.83 20.24 -8.80
C ASP A 81 2.97 21.47 -7.90
N LYS A 82 1.89 22.26 -7.77
CA LYS A 82 1.82 23.42 -6.88
C LYS A 82 2.11 23.08 -5.43
N ASN A 83 1.71 21.86 -4.99
CA ASN A 83 1.86 21.41 -3.61
C ASN A 83 3.07 20.48 -3.39
N GLY A 84 3.87 20.19 -4.43
CA GLY A 84 5.04 19.32 -4.31
C GLY A 84 4.71 17.86 -4.01
N LEU A 85 3.51 17.40 -4.38
CA LEU A 85 3.04 16.03 -4.15
C LEU A 85 3.24 15.15 -5.37
N ALA A 86 3.71 13.93 -5.15
CA ALA A 86 3.61 12.86 -6.13
C ALA A 86 2.28 12.11 -5.97
N SER A 87 1.78 11.55 -7.08
CA SER A 87 0.63 10.64 -7.03
C SER A 87 0.97 9.39 -7.84
N PRO A 88 1.67 8.42 -7.23
CA PRO A 88 2.07 7.22 -7.92
C PRO A 88 0.90 6.29 -8.24
N SER A 89 -0.24 6.41 -7.55
CA SER A 89 -1.37 5.50 -7.69
C SER A 89 -2.73 6.19 -7.65
N CYS A 90 -3.74 5.53 -8.24
CA CYS A 90 -5.14 5.89 -8.10
C CYS A 90 -6.05 4.66 -8.10
N HIS A 91 -7.16 4.74 -7.36
CA HIS A 91 -8.23 3.75 -7.36
C HIS A 91 -9.27 4.06 -8.45
N VAL A 92 -9.69 3.03 -9.18
CA VAL A 92 -10.78 3.08 -10.16
C VAL A 92 -11.73 1.90 -9.99
N GLY A 93 -13.02 2.15 -10.13
CA GLY A 93 -14.04 1.11 -9.98
C GLY A 93 -13.95 0.01 -11.04
N TYR A 94 -14.47 -1.18 -10.74
CA TYR A 94 -14.49 -2.34 -11.62
C TYR A 94 -15.16 -2.05 -12.98
N ASP A 95 -16.25 -1.29 -12.97
CA ASP A 95 -16.98 -0.87 -14.17
C ASP A 95 -16.14 0.07 -15.07
N VAL A 96 -15.28 0.89 -14.48
CA VAL A 96 -14.33 1.75 -15.19
C VAL A 96 -13.25 0.90 -15.87
N VAL A 97 -12.73 -0.11 -15.17
CA VAL A 97 -11.77 -1.08 -15.75
C VAL A 97 -12.41 -1.80 -16.95
N GLU A 98 -13.67 -2.18 -16.83
CA GLU A 98 -14.41 -2.91 -17.87
C GLU A 98 -14.71 -2.05 -19.11
N ARG A 99 -15.07 -0.76 -18.91
CA ARG A 99 -15.76 0.04 -19.95
C ARG A 99 -14.99 1.27 -20.40
N LYS A 100 -14.03 1.78 -19.61
CA LYS A 100 -13.37 3.08 -19.86
C LYS A 100 -11.85 2.99 -19.77
N TRP A 101 -11.29 1.80 -20.04
CA TRP A 101 -9.88 1.56 -19.78
C TRP A 101 -8.92 2.45 -20.59
N PRO A 102 -9.09 2.65 -21.91
CA PRO A 102 -8.22 3.52 -22.70
C PRO A 102 -8.18 4.95 -22.18
N GLU A 103 -9.33 5.53 -21.87
CA GLU A 103 -9.45 6.90 -21.34
C GLU A 103 -8.81 7.01 -19.95
N THR A 104 -8.95 5.95 -19.13
CA THR A 104 -8.35 5.88 -17.79
C THR A 104 -6.83 5.86 -17.88
N LEU A 105 -6.26 5.11 -18.82
CA LEU A 105 -4.82 5.07 -19.04
C LEU A 105 -4.26 6.43 -19.48
N GLU A 106 -4.97 7.15 -20.36
CA GLU A 106 -4.54 8.49 -20.77
C GLU A 106 -4.63 9.50 -19.62
N ALA A 107 -5.70 9.44 -18.82
CA ALA A 107 -5.82 10.28 -17.62
C ALA A 107 -4.68 10.01 -16.62
N ALA A 108 -4.38 8.73 -16.37
CA ALA A 108 -3.31 8.33 -15.47
C ALA A 108 -1.94 8.83 -15.93
N LYS A 109 -1.64 8.79 -17.22
CA LYS A 109 -0.39 9.35 -17.78
C LYS A 109 -0.29 10.87 -17.55
N ILE A 110 -1.39 11.60 -17.74
CA ILE A 110 -1.41 13.06 -17.56
C ILE A 110 -1.14 13.40 -16.09
N VAL A 111 -1.78 12.68 -15.14
CA VAL A 111 -1.57 12.90 -13.71
C VAL A 111 -0.20 12.40 -13.25
N GLY A 112 0.38 11.42 -13.94
CA GLY A 112 1.69 10.86 -13.61
C GLY A 112 1.62 9.62 -12.72
N HIS A 113 0.52 8.86 -12.77
CA HIS A 113 0.40 7.60 -12.04
C HIS A 113 1.27 6.50 -12.65
N SER A 114 1.95 5.76 -11.81
CA SER A 114 2.67 4.53 -12.14
C SER A 114 1.79 3.29 -11.95
N TYR A 115 0.76 3.39 -11.13
CA TYR A 115 -0.18 2.32 -10.80
C TYR A 115 -1.63 2.78 -10.98
N ILE A 116 -2.48 1.86 -11.41
CA ILE A 116 -3.94 1.99 -11.34
C ILE A 116 -4.46 0.76 -10.61
N VAL A 117 -5.24 0.97 -9.57
CA VAL A 117 -5.73 -0.08 -8.67
C VAL A 117 -7.23 -0.22 -8.79
N CYS A 118 -7.73 -1.46 -8.91
CA CYS A 118 -9.14 -1.76 -8.71
C CYS A 118 -9.34 -2.15 -7.24
N PRO A 119 -10.07 -1.34 -6.42
CA PRO A 119 -10.17 -1.59 -4.99
C PRO A 119 -11.34 -2.47 -4.59
N TRP A 120 -12.27 -2.78 -5.50
CA TRP A 120 -13.52 -3.40 -5.11
C TRP A 120 -14.18 -4.16 -6.28
N ILE A 121 -14.77 -5.30 -5.96
CA ILE A 121 -15.69 -6.04 -6.85
C ILE A 121 -17.01 -6.17 -6.11
N ASP A 122 -18.09 -5.66 -6.72
CA ASP A 122 -19.42 -5.70 -6.10
C ASP A 122 -19.85 -7.13 -5.77
N GLU A 123 -20.54 -7.29 -4.65
CA GLU A 123 -21.01 -8.59 -4.19
C GLU A 123 -21.81 -9.32 -5.29
N LYS A 124 -22.70 -8.62 -5.98
CA LYS A 124 -23.46 -9.17 -7.08
C LYS A 124 -22.56 -9.78 -8.17
N GLN A 125 -21.46 -9.11 -8.52
CA GLN A 125 -20.54 -9.58 -9.56
C GLN A 125 -19.72 -10.79 -9.08
N ARG A 126 -19.23 -10.77 -7.83
CA ARG A 126 -18.37 -11.82 -7.29
C ARG A 126 -19.09 -13.11 -6.90
N VAL A 127 -20.38 -13.04 -6.50
CA VAL A 127 -21.16 -14.23 -6.11
C VAL A 127 -21.81 -14.95 -7.30
N GLU A 128 -21.96 -14.30 -8.45
CA GLU A 128 -22.45 -14.93 -9.68
C GLU A 128 -21.53 -16.10 -10.10
N PRO A 129 -22.07 -17.15 -10.72
CA PRO A 129 -21.27 -18.25 -11.25
C PRO A 129 -20.14 -17.73 -12.15
N GLY A 130 -18.88 -18.06 -11.81
CA GLY A 130 -17.70 -17.62 -12.53
C GLY A 130 -17.31 -16.15 -12.33
N GLY A 131 -17.90 -15.43 -11.37
CA GLY A 131 -17.63 -14.00 -11.13
C GLY A 131 -16.15 -13.71 -10.86
N TRP A 132 -15.53 -14.47 -9.96
CA TRP A 132 -14.09 -14.34 -9.68
C TRP A 132 -13.20 -14.63 -10.89
N LYS A 133 -13.59 -15.62 -11.71
CA LYS A 133 -12.85 -15.92 -12.94
C LYS A 133 -12.97 -14.79 -13.97
N ARG A 134 -14.15 -14.22 -14.14
CA ARG A 134 -14.33 -13.04 -15.02
C ARG A 134 -13.48 -11.86 -14.55
N ALA A 135 -13.36 -11.67 -13.24
CA ALA A 135 -12.47 -10.63 -12.67
C ALA A 135 -11.00 -10.90 -13.02
N VAL A 136 -10.52 -12.15 -12.89
CA VAL A 136 -9.17 -12.54 -13.32
C VAL A 136 -8.94 -12.26 -14.81
N ASP A 137 -9.87 -12.67 -15.67
CA ASP A 137 -9.75 -12.46 -17.12
C ASP A 137 -9.72 -10.95 -17.46
N LEU A 138 -10.57 -10.15 -16.81
CA LEU A 138 -10.59 -8.69 -16.97
C LEU A 138 -9.30 -8.04 -16.49
N PHE A 139 -8.83 -8.39 -15.30
CA PHE A 139 -7.65 -7.77 -14.68
C PHE A 139 -6.36 -8.13 -15.43
N ASN A 140 -6.20 -9.37 -15.88
CA ASN A 140 -5.07 -9.75 -16.73
C ASN A 140 -5.06 -8.97 -18.05
N LYS A 141 -6.23 -8.80 -18.69
CA LYS A 141 -6.38 -8.01 -19.93
C LYS A 141 -6.09 -6.51 -19.67
N ALA A 142 -6.63 -5.94 -18.61
CA ALA A 142 -6.38 -4.56 -18.22
C ALA A 142 -4.89 -4.35 -17.89
N GLY A 143 -4.29 -5.27 -17.16
CA GLY A 143 -2.87 -5.23 -16.79
C GLY A 143 -1.94 -5.31 -18.00
N GLU A 144 -2.25 -6.15 -18.99
CA GLU A 144 -1.49 -6.20 -20.26
C GLU A 144 -1.57 -4.86 -21.01
N ALA A 145 -2.75 -4.25 -21.08
CA ALA A 145 -2.93 -2.95 -21.71
C ALA A 145 -2.21 -1.83 -20.94
N SER A 146 -2.29 -1.86 -19.61
CA SER A 146 -1.58 -0.92 -18.73
C SER A 146 -0.07 -0.97 -18.95
N LYS A 147 0.51 -2.17 -18.98
CA LYS A 147 1.95 -2.35 -19.20
C LYS A 147 2.43 -1.77 -20.53
N LYS A 148 1.63 -1.91 -21.60
CA LYS A 148 1.91 -1.27 -22.88
C LYS A 148 1.88 0.26 -22.80
N ALA A 149 1.12 0.80 -21.85
CA ALA A 149 1.03 2.23 -21.58
C ALA A 149 2.10 2.74 -20.58
N GLY A 150 2.96 1.84 -20.05
CA GLY A 150 3.97 2.16 -19.04
C GLY A 150 3.42 2.27 -17.61
N ILE A 151 2.23 1.72 -17.36
CA ILE A 151 1.54 1.75 -16.07
C ILE A 151 1.38 0.30 -15.58
N GLN A 152 1.46 0.07 -14.26
CA GLN A 152 1.17 -1.22 -13.65
C GLN A 152 -0.27 -1.24 -13.12
N PHE A 153 -1.02 -2.28 -13.51
CA PHE A 153 -2.32 -2.54 -12.89
C PHE A 153 -2.15 -3.26 -11.56
N ALA A 154 -3.01 -2.97 -10.58
CA ALA A 154 -3.03 -3.68 -9.30
C ALA A 154 -4.46 -3.94 -8.80
N TYR A 155 -4.60 -4.88 -7.88
CA TYR A 155 -5.82 -5.16 -7.14
C TYR A 155 -5.63 -4.92 -5.66
N HIS A 156 -6.59 -4.26 -5.01
CA HIS A 156 -6.63 -4.00 -3.57
C HIS A 156 -7.67 -4.90 -2.89
N ASN A 157 -7.34 -5.45 -1.74
CA ASN A 157 -8.22 -6.32 -0.97
C ASN A 157 -8.93 -5.60 0.19
N HIS A 158 -10.06 -6.19 0.56
CA HIS A 158 -10.69 -6.03 1.87
C HIS A 158 -10.61 -7.36 2.65
N SER A 159 -11.46 -7.55 3.64
CA SER A 159 -11.48 -8.80 4.41
C SER A 159 -12.24 -9.94 3.71
N PHE A 160 -13.21 -9.61 2.85
CA PHE A 160 -14.08 -10.62 2.23
C PHE A 160 -13.34 -11.53 1.22
N GLU A 161 -12.21 -11.12 0.68
CA GLU A 161 -11.39 -11.97 -0.19
C GLU A 161 -10.70 -13.11 0.58
N PHE A 162 -10.70 -13.02 1.89
CA PHE A 162 -10.17 -14.05 2.78
C PHE A 162 -11.27 -14.96 3.38
N ASP A 163 -12.51 -14.79 2.94
CA ASP A 163 -13.60 -15.71 3.25
C ASP A 163 -13.72 -16.79 2.17
N PRO A 164 -13.94 -18.08 2.53
CA PRO A 164 -14.10 -19.14 1.56
C PRO A 164 -15.28 -18.89 0.63
N ALA A 165 -15.04 -18.84 -0.69
CA ALA A 165 -16.07 -18.61 -1.69
C ALA A 165 -16.61 -19.95 -2.24
N ALA A 166 -17.92 -20.16 -2.14
CA ALA A 166 -18.58 -21.37 -2.67
C ALA A 166 -18.38 -21.53 -4.19
N SER A 167 -18.39 -20.43 -4.94
CA SER A 167 -18.14 -20.40 -6.38
C SER A 167 -16.71 -20.77 -6.79
N LEU A 168 -15.77 -20.83 -5.82
CA LEU A 168 -14.38 -21.28 -5.98
C LEU A 168 -14.12 -22.63 -5.30
N GLY A 169 -15.17 -23.37 -4.96
CA GLY A 169 -15.03 -24.66 -4.27
C GLY A 169 -14.46 -24.53 -2.84
N GLY A 170 -14.72 -23.41 -2.18
CA GLY A 170 -14.27 -23.12 -0.83
C GLY A 170 -12.85 -22.53 -0.75
N LYS A 171 -12.21 -22.20 -1.87
CA LYS A 171 -10.94 -21.45 -1.86
C LYS A 171 -11.14 -19.99 -1.47
N LEU A 172 -10.08 -19.39 -0.92
CA LEU A 172 -10.06 -17.94 -0.65
C LEU A 172 -9.92 -17.18 -1.97
N PRO A 173 -10.76 -16.19 -2.24
CA PRO A 173 -10.63 -15.35 -3.43
C PRO A 173 -9.26 -14.68 -3.57
N TYR A 174 -8.66 -14.23 -2.46
CA TYR A 174 -7.32 -13.63 -2.50
C TYR A 174 -6.25 -14.61 -2.97
N ASP A 175 -6.26 -15.85 -2.44
CA ASP A 175 -5.34 -16.91 -2.88
C ASP A 175 -5.59 -17.30 -4.35
N PHE A 176 -6.85 -17.28 -4.78
CA PHE A 176 -7.21 -17.51 -6.17
C PHE A 176 -6.65 -16.41 -7.08
N PHE A 177 -6.76 -15.14 -6.71
CA PHE A 177 -6.15 -14.02 -7.45
C PHE A 177 -4.63 -14.14 -7.52
N LEU A 178 -3.98 -14.45 -6.41
CA LEU A 178 -2.51 -14.62 -6.39
C LEU A 178 -2.04 -15.78 -7.29
N ALA A 179 -2.88 -16.81 -7.50
CA ALA A 179 -2.57 -17.95 -8.36
C ALA A 179 -2.86 -17.68 -9.85
N GLU A 180 -3.94 -16.94 -10.18
CA GLU A 180 -4.47 -16.83 -11.54
C GLU A 180 -4.13 -15.48 -12.22
N LEU A 181 -3.79 -14.44 -11.44
CA LEU A 181 -3.35 -13.16 -11.99
C LEU A 181 -1.88 -13.24 -12.40
N ASP A 182 -1.59 -12.92 -13.67
CA ASP A 182 -0.21 -12.91 -14.17
C ASP A 182 0.62 -11.82 -13.44
N PRO A 183 1.66 -12.19 -12.68
CA PRO A 183 2.48 -11.24 -11.94
C PRO A 183 3.21 -10.22 -12.81
N LYS A 184 3.33 -10.46 -14.12
CA LYS A 184 3.91 -9.51 -15.06
C LYS A 184 2.98 -8.32 -15.35
N PHE A 185 1.68 -8.53 -15.19
CA PHE A 185 0.65 -7.57 -15.57
C PHE A 185 -0.10 -7.02 -14.36
N VAL A 186 -0.29 -7.83 -13.31
CA VAL A 186 -1.10 -7.47 -12.16
C VAL A 186 -0.30 -7.59 -10.88
N ALA A 187 -0.06 -6.47 -10.21
CA ALA A 187 0.47 -6.41 -8.85
C ALA A 187 -0.69 -6.49 -7.83
N MET A 188 -0.33 -6.58 -6.55
CA MET A 188 -1.30 -6.50 -5.47
C MET A 188 -0.99 -5.26 -4.63
N GLU A 189 -2.01 -4.50 -4.31
CA GLU A 189 -1.97 -3.54 -3.23
C GLU A 189 -2.56 -4.20 -2.00
N LEU A 190 -1.71 -4.52 -1.02
CA LEU A 190 -2.17 -5.24 0.16
C LEU A 190 -2.65 -4.25 1.24
N ASP A 191 -3.94 -4.34 1.59
CA ASP A 191 -4.44 -3.67 2.79
C ASP A 191 -4.06 -4.49 4.03
N LEU A 192 -3.11 -3.93 4.81
CA LEU A 192 -2.53 -4.57 5.98
C LEU A 192 -3.51 -4.66 7.17
N CYS A 193 -4.50 -3.78 7.22
CA CYS A 193 -5.57 -3.83 8.20
C CYS A 193 -6.61 -4.90 7.85
N TRP A 194 -7.14 -4.87 6.63
CA TRP A 194 -8.21 -5.79 6.25
C TRP A 194 -7.77 -7.25 6.20
N ILE A 195 -6.52 -7.54 5.82
CA ILE A 195 -5.97 -8.89 5.94
C ILE A 195 -5.88 -9.32 7.42
N SER A 196 -5.50 -8.41 8.33
CA SER A 196 -5.42 -8.67 9.77
C SER A 196 -6.81 -8.83 10.40
N VAL A 197 -7.80 -8.03 9.98
CA VAL A 197 -9.22 -8.17 10.33
C VAL A 197 -9.75 -9.54 9.94
N ALA A 198 -9.38 -10.04 8.77
CA ALA A 198 -9.71 -11.39 8.32
C ALA A 198 -8.97 -12.51 9.08
N GLY A 199 -8.14 -12.18 10.06
CA GLY A 199 -7.38 -13.13 10.87
C GLY A 199 -6.25 -13.81 10.10
N LYS A 200 -5.76 -13.20 9.03
CA LYS A 200 -4.61 -13.68 8.26
C LYS A 200 -3.35 -12.91 8.65
N ASP A 201 -2.20 -13.56 8.48
CA ASP A 201 -0.90 -12.98 8.76
C ASP A 201 -0.28 -12.43 7.46
N PRO A 202 -0.09 -11.10 7.33
CA PRO A 202 0.55 -10.51 6.16
C PRO A 202 1.97 -11.03 5.94
N LEU A 203 2.72 -11.37 7.00
CA LEU A 203 4.07 -11.91 6.89
C LEU A 203 4.09 -13.27 6.18
N ALA A 204 3.09 -14.11 6.41
CA ALA A 204 2.94 -15.38 5.71
C ALA A 204 2.72 -15.17 4.20
N TYR A 205 2.01 -14.11 3.80
CA TYR A 205 1.83 -13.75 2.39
C TYR A 205 3.10 -13.16 1.78
N PHE A 206 3.86 -12.36 2.50
CA PHE A 206 5.16 -11.86 2.05
C PHE A 206 6.16 -13.00 1.81
N GLU A 207 6.17 -14.01 2.70
CA GLU A 207 7.00 -15.19 2.56
C GLU A 207 6.62 -16.02 1.32
N LYS A 208 5.32 -16.24 1.12
CA LYS A 208 4.80 -17.10 0.06
C LYS A 208 4.86 -16.43 -1.32
N TYR A 209 4.74 -15.10 -1.38
CA TYR A 209 4.64 -14.32 -2.61
C TYR A 209 5.59 -13.11 -2.60
N PRO A 210 6.92 -13.33 -2.52
CA PRO A 210 7.87 -12.23 -2.45
C PRO A 210 7.78 -11.32 -3.69
N GLY A 211 7.87 -10.00 -3.46
CA GLY A 211 7.85 -8.98 -4.51
C GLY A 211 6.48 -8.71 -5.14
N ARG A 212 5.39 -9.29 -4.60
CA ARG A 212 4.04 -9.15 -5.18
C ARG A 212 3.27 -7.91 -4.71
N PHE A 213 3.76 -7.21 -3.67
CA PHE A 213 3.03 -6.17 -2.95
C PHE A 213 3.74 -4.80 -3.00
N PRO A 214 3.86 -4.18 -4.20
CA PRO A 214 4.56 -2.90 -4.32
C PRO A 214 3.83 -1.73 -3.62
N LEU A 215 2.54 -1.85 -3.38
CA LEU A 215 1.72 -0.88 -2.67
C LEU A 215 1.07 -1.54 -1.46
N VAL A 216 0.94 -0.76 -0.38
CA VAL A 216 0.21 -1.20 0.81
C VAL A 216 -0.66 -0.07 1.35
N HIS A 217 -1.87 -0.44 1.84
CA HIS A 217 -2.62 0.43 2.70
C HIS A 217 -2.21 0.22 4.15
N VAL A 218 -1.84 1.33 4.77
CA VAL A 218 -1.42 1.43 6.16
C VAL A 218 -2.61 1.97 6.96
N LYS A 219 -3.43 1.04 7.42
CA LYS A 219 -4.70 1.29 8.11
C LYS A 219 -4.71 0.49 9.40
N ASP A 220 -5.16 1.08 10.50
CA ASP A 220 -5.14 0.42 11.81
C ASP A 220 -6.53 0.23 12.39
N TRP A 221 -6.66 -0.68 13.33
CA TRP A 221 -7.91 -1.00 13.99
C TRP A 221 -7.66 -1.51 15.40
N ILE A 222 -8.59 -1.23 16.30
CA ILE A 222 -8.60 -1.82 17.63
C ILE A 222 -9.44 -3.08 17.59
N LYS A 223 -8.79 -4.22 17.78
CA LYS A 223 -9.44 -5.53 17.81
C LYS A 223 -10.28 -5.64 19.09
N ASP A 224 -11.58 -5.82 18.94
CA ASP A 224 -12.50 -6.06 20.03
C ASP A 224 -13.67 -6.94 19.57
N ALA A 225 -13.59 -8.24 19.84
CA ALA A 225 -14.63 -9.18 19.46
C ALA A 225 -15.98 -8.94 20.15
N SER A 226 -16.00 -8.18 21.26
CA SER A 226 -17.23 -7.81 21.97
C SER A 226 -17.97 -6.64 21.33
N THR A 227 -17.34 -5.92 20.42
CA THR A 227 -17.90 -4.76 19.73
C THR A 227 -18.02 -5.04 18.23
N PRO A 228 -19.13 -5.68 17.77
CA PRO A 228 -19.37 -5.85 16.35
C PRO A 228 -19.50 -4.51 15.65
N SER A 229 -18.77 -4.34 14.56
CA SER A 229 -18.80 -3.15 13.72
C SER A 229 -19.10 -3.52 12.27
N SER A 230 -19.60 -2.58 11.50
CA SER A 230 -19.77 -2.73 10.06
C SER A 230 -19.34 -1.44 9.38
N TYR A 231 -18.31 -1.53 8.55
CA TYR A 231 -17.95 -0.46 7.65
C TYR A 231 -18.98 -0.37 6.51
N GLN A 232 -19.44 0.84 6.22
CA GLN A 232 -20.29 1.15 5.09
C GLN A 232 -19.56 2.13 4.18
N GLY A 233 -19.02 1.63 3.08
CA GLY A 233 -18.32 2.46 2.12
C GLY A 233 -19.23 3.38 1.32
N ALA A 234 -18.68 4.47 0.81
CA ALA A 234 -19.40 5.49 0.03
C ALA A 234 -20.04 4.94 -1.26
N MET A 235 -19.58 3.80 -1.76
CA MET A 235 -20.13 3.12 -2.94
C MET A 235 -21.02 1.89 -2.56
N GLY A 236 -21.52 1.83 -1.34
CA GLY A 236 -22.39 0.76 -0.86
C GLY A 236 -21.66 -0.51 -0.38
N GLN A 237 -20.33 -0.44 -0.22
CA GLN A 237 -19.57 -1.54 0.37
C GLN A 237 -20.01 -1.79 1.80
N SER A 238 -20.10 -3.06 2.21
CA SER A 238 -20.37 -3.44 3.59
C SER A 238 -19.41 -4.53 4.03
N VAL A 239 -18.63 -4.23 5.08
CA VAL A 239 -17.69 -5.17 5.71
C VAL A 239 -18.00 -5.24 7.19
N LYS A 240 -18.18 -6.45 7.73
CA LYS A 240 -18.38 -6.69 9.16
C LYS A 240 -17.07 -7.12 9.80
N PHE A 241 -16.78 -6.58 10.99
CA PHE A 241 -15.59 -6.95 11.77
C PHE A 241 -15.82 -6.76 13.26
N GLY A 242 -14.92 -7.30 14.10
CA GLY A 242 -14.96 -7.09 15.54
C GLY A 242 -13.97 -6.01 15.96
N GLY A 243 -14.49 -4.87 16.44
CA GLY A 243 -13.66 -3.73 16.84
C GLY A 243 -14.04 -2.42 16.15
N ARG A 244 -13.09 -1.54 15.98
CA ARG A 244 -13.28 -0.22 15.33
C ARG A 244 -12.01 0.25 14.64
N MET A 245 -12.14 1.07 13.59
CA MET A 245 -10.99 1.72 12.96
C MET A 245 -10.25 2.64 13.93
N ALA A 246 -8.96 2.76 13.76
CA ALA A 246 -8.08 3.56 14.58
C ALA A 246 -7.04 4.25 13.69
N ASP A 247 -6.45 5.33 14.20
CA ASP A 247 -5.31 5.95 13.57
C ASP A 247 -4.09 5.04 13.66
N VAL A 248 -3.24 5.10 12.65
CA VAL A 248 -2.05 4.24 12.58
C VAL A 248 -1.17 4.42 13.81
N GLY A 249 -0.83 3.31 14.45
CA GLY A 249 -0.08 3.26 15.70
C GLY A 249 -0.93 3.34 16.97
N GLN A 250 -2.23 3.51 16.85
CA GLN A 250 -3.17 3.46 17.97
C GLN A 250 -4.02 2.18 18.01
N GLY A 251 -3.79 1.29 17.06
CA GLY A 251 -4.53 0.04 16.92
C GLY A 251 -3.74 -1.19 17.33
N SER A 252 -4.08 -2.30 16.69
CA SER A 252 -3.58 -3.64 17.03
C SER A 252 -2.61 -4.23 16.01
N VAL A 253 -2.28 -3.50 14.94
CA VAL A 253 -1.38 -3.98 13.87
C VAL A 253 0.08 -3.82 14.30
N ASP A 254 0.89 -4.87 14.15
CA ASP A 254 2.34 -4.83 14.41
C ASP A 254 3.09 -4.19 13.23
N TRP A 255 3.08 -2.88 13.15
CA TRP A 255 3.73 -2.12 12.09
C TRP A 255 5.23 -2.37 12.01
N LYS A 256 5.90 -2.49 13.15
CA LYS A 256 7.34 -2.71 13.20
C LYS A 256 7.72 -4.07 12.59
N GLY A 257 7.03 -5.13 13.01
CA GLY A 257 7.26 -6.47 12.48
C GLY A 257 6.94 -6.57 10.99
N ILE A 258 5.85 -5.94 10.54
CA ILE A 258 5.44 -5.95 9.12
C ILE A 258 6.47 -5.19 8.27
N PHE A 259 6.85 -3.98 8.64
CA PHE A 259 7.74 -3.15 7.82
C PHE A 259 9.20 -3.63 7.82
N ALA A 260 9.62 -4.36 8.84
CA ALA A 260 10.91 -5.07 8.81
C ALA A 260 11.01 -6.09 7.63
N GLN A 261 9.88 -6.50 7.05
CA GLN A 261 9.80 -7.39 5.89
C GLN A 261 9.43 -6.66 4.58
N SER A 262 9.46 -5.32 4.55
CA SER A 262 9.09 -4.51 3.37
C SER A 262 9.87 -4.90 2.12
N GLY A 263 11.17 -5.14 2.25
CA GLY A 263 12.04 -5.54 1.14
C GLY A 263 11.62 -6.89 0.54
N LYS A 264 11.21 -7.86 1.36
CA LYS A 264 10.71 -9.15 0.91
C LYS A 264 9.37 -9.05 0.21
N ALA A 265 8.46 -8.26 0.77
CA ALA A 265 7.16 -7.97 0.19
C ALA A 265 7.27 -7.21 -1.15
N GLY A 266 8.34 -6.44 -1.33
CA GLY A 266 8.56 -5.56 -2.48
C GLY A 266 7.86 -4.21 -2.35
N ILE A 267 7.57 -3.76 -1.11
CA ILE A 267 6.81 -2.52 -0.87
C ILE A 267 7.63 -1.32 -1.32
N GLN A 268 7.00 -0.46 -2.11
CA GLN A 268 7.53 0.79 -2.63
C GLN A 268 6.73 2.00 -2.17
N HIS A 269 5.40 1.82 -1.98
CA HIS A 269 4.47 2.89 -1.61
C HIS A 269 3.62 2.48 -0.41
N TYR A 270 3.50 3.40 0.55
CA TYR A 270 2.81 3.23 1.82
C TYR A 270 1.71 4.29 1.93
N PHE A 271 0.45 3.92 1.77
CA PHE A 271 -0.67 4.85 1.83
C PHE A 271 -1.44 4.71 3.13
N VAL A 272 -1.34 5.73 3.97
CA VAL A 272 -2.19 5.84 5.16
C VAL A 272 -3.65 5.95 4.72
N GLU A 273 -4.53 5.20 5.37
CA GLU A 273 -5.97 5.34 5.18
C GLU A 273 -6.73 5.11 6.49
N ASN A 274 -7.84 5.82 6.66
CA ASN A 274 -8.86 5.55 7.65
C ASN A 274 -10.22 5.57 6.94
N ASP A 275 -10.94 4.45 6.96
CA ASP A 275 -12.25 4.34 6.28
C ASP A 275 -13.34 5.11 6.99
N GLU A 276 -13.23 5.27 8.34
CA GLU A 276 -14.22 5.89 9.21
C GLU A 276 -13.57 7.01 10.07
N PRO A 277 -12.98 8.05 9.43
CA PRO A 277 -12.30 9.09 10.17
C PRO A 277 -13.27 9.90 11.00
N LYS A 278 -12.90 10.18 12.26
CA LYS A 278 -13.67 11.07 13.15
C LYS A 278 -13.37 12.53 12.85
N SER A 279 -12.10 12.83 12.62
CA SER A 279 -11.57 14.13 12.22
C SER A 279 -10.49 13.89 11.18
N ALA A 280 -10.86 13.81 9.90
CA ALA A 280 -10.01 13.29 8.84
C ALA A 280 -8.59 13.92 8.81
N PHE A 281 -8.47 15.24 9.02
CA PHE A 281 -7.16 15.91 9.03
C PHE A 281 -6.35 15.65 10.30
N ASP A 282 -7.01 15.49 11.46
CA ASP A 282 -6.32 15.13 12.69
C ASP A 282 -5.88 13.66 12.63
N ASP A 283 -6.75 12.79 12.13
CA ASP A 283 -6.50 11.35 11.99
C ASP A 283 -5.29 11.07 11.07
N ILE A 284 -5.23 11.73 9.88
CA ILE A 284 -4.06 11.58 9.00
C ILE A 284 -2.79 12.18 9.62
N LYS A 285 -2.90 13.26 10.42
CA LYS A 285 -1.76 13.85 11.11
C LYS A 285 -1.21 12.96 12.22
N ILE A 286 -2.07 12.32 13.00
CA ILE A 286 -1.68 11.35 14.03
C ILE A 286 -0.94 10.19 13.37
N SER A 287 -1.51 9.62 12.31
CA SER A 287 -0.94 8.51 11.56
C SER A 287 0.41 8.87 10.94
N TYR A 288 0.53 10.05 10.32
CA TYR A 288 1.78 10.56 9.77
C TYR A 288 2.87 10.68 10.82
N ASN A 289 2.56 11.32 11.97
CA ASN A 289 3.53 11.53 13.06
C ASN A 289 4.06 10.21 13.61
N TYR A 290 3.19 9.19 13.76
CA TYR A 290 3.61 7.86 14.18
C TYR A 290 4.60 7.24 13.16
N LEU A 291 4.24 7.20 11.89
CA LEU A 291 5.06 6.59 10.83
C LEU A 291 6.41 7.29 10.64
N GLN A 292 6.45 8.64 10.77
CA GLN A 292 7.68 9.40 10.68
C GLN A 292 8.69 9.00 11.77
N THR A 293 8.21 8.61 12.95
CA THR A 293 9.07 8.22 14.08
C THR A 293 9.36 6.72 14.13
N LEU A 294 8.59 5.91 13.40
CA LEU A 294 8.74 4.46 13.40
C LEU A 294 10.12 4.05 12.83
N ARG A 295 10.78 3.14 13.55
CA ARG A 295 12.05 2.51 13.16
C ARG A 295 11.91 1.00 13.23
N PHE A 296 12.38 0.30 12.19
CA PHE A 296 12.25 -1.15 12.04
C PHE A 296 13.49 -1.78 11.38
#